data_f75c813fabd6568f66cb80bca1b97e35
#
_entry.id   f75c813fabd6568f66cb80bca1b97e35
#
_cell.length_a   1.000
_cell.length_b   1.000
_cell.length_c   1.000
_cell.angle_alpha   90.00
_cell.angle_beta   90.00
_cell.angle_gamma   90.00
#
_symmetry.space_group_name_H-M   'P 1'
#
loop_
_entity.id
_entity.type
_entity.pdbx_description
1 polymer ?
#
loop_
_entity_poly.entity_id
_entity_poly.type
_entity_poly.pdbx_seq_one_letter_code
_entity_poly.pdbx_strand_id
1 'polypeptide(L)'
;MRNTMSRLLPALLLVLALPVAAEVRELQWSDLIPPGAPPPPPPVALHDLSQLADALEAEAGPAAMQQSPAAPVVEALDDVQVKLPGYIVPLDMSEEGRVTEFLLVPYFGACIHVPPPPSNQIVHATSELGVKVEQLYQPFWIEGPLRVEHASSELAEAGYRMDAQKIYFYELD
;
A
#
# COMPACT_ATOMS: atom_id res chain seq x y z
N MET A 1 26.24 -74.59 -5.20
CA MET A 1 25.89 -73.39 -5.97
C MET A 1 24.97 -72.58 -5.12
N ARG A 2 25.48 -71.48 -4.49
CA ARG A 2 24.71 -70.61 -3.57
C ARG A 2 24.55 -69.24 -4.24
N ASN A 3 23.32 -68.94 -4.70
CA ASN A 3 22.94 -67.63 -5.24
C ASN A 3 22.74 -66.62 -4.13
N THR A 4 23.65 -65.68 -4.00
CA THR A 4 23.48 -64.49 -3.14
C THR A 4 22.80 -63.41 -3.99
N MET A 5 21.51 -63.24 -3.76
CA MET A 5 20.69 -62.19 -4.37
C MET A 5 20.92 -60.90 -3.56
N SER A 6 21.76 -60.00 -4.09
CA SER A 6 22.03 -58.68 -3.56
C SER A 6 20.78 -57.79 -3.68
N ARG A 7 20.14 -57.46 -2.58
CA ARG A 7 19.01 -56.51 -2.53
C ARG A 7 19.57 -55.09 -2.49
N LEU A 8 19.57 -54.41 -3.63
CA LEU A 8 19.78 -52.96 -3.71
C LEU A 8 18.54 -52.25 -3.17
N LEU A 9 18.68 -51.62 -2.00
CA LEU A 9 17.69 -50.75 -1.43
C LEU A 9 17.84 -49.35 -2.10
N PRO A 10 16.82 -48.79 -2.79
CA PRO A 10 16.91 -47.43 -3.25
C PRO A 10 16.79 -46.47 -2.02
N ALA A 11 17.83 -45.70 -1.76
CA ALA A 11 17.78 -44.62 -0.80
C ALA A 11 16.87 -43.48 -1.36
N LEU A 12 15.67 -43.36 -0.79
CA LEU A 12 14.75 -42.28 -1.09
C LEU A 12 15.29 -41.00 -0.45
N LEU A 13 15.92 -40.11 -1.25
CA LEU A 13 16.34 -38.79 -0.83
C LEU A 13 15.07 -37.92 -0.66
N LEU A 14 14.64 -37.75 0.60
CA LEU A 14 13.59 -36.84 0.96
C LEU A 14 14.18 -35.40 0.96
N VAL A 15 13.99 -34.65 -0.13
CA VAL A 15 14.34 -33.23 -0.20
C VAL A 15 13.33 -32.48 0.65
N LEU A 16 13.72 -32.08 1.84
CA LEU A 16 12.97 -31.12 2.66
C LEU A 16 13.04 -29.75 1.98
N ALA A 17 12.00 -29.37 1.26
CA ALA A 17 11.81 -27.99 0.82
C ALA A 17 11.51 -27.12 2.06
N LEU A 18 12.51 -26.43 2.57
CA LEU A 18 12.30 -25.38 3.57
C LEU A 18 11.54 -24.23 2.90
N PRO A 19 10.48 -23.70 3.55
CA PRO A 19 9.84 -22.50 3.03
C PRO A 19 10.86 -21.37 3.06
N VAL A 20 11.24 -20.85 1.90
CA VAL A 20 11.99 -19.60 1.79
C VAL A 20 10.98 -18.50 2.15
N ALA A 21 11.12 -17.95 3.35
CA ALA A 21 10.39 -16.73 3.67
C ALA A 21 10.85 -15.65 2.68
N ALA A 22 9.92 -15.12 1.89
CA ALA A 22 10.23 -14.01 1.00
C ALA A 22 10.73 -12.84 1.86
N GLU A 23 11.89 -12.30 1.50
CA GLU A 23 12.44 -11.13 2.17
C GLU A 23 11.51 -9.94 1.94
N VAL A 24 11.09 -9.28 3.03
CA VAL A 24 10.22 -8.11 2.97
C VAL A 24 11.05 -6.89 2.60
N ARG A 25 10.79 -6.32 1.44
CA ARG A 25 11.47 -5.13 0.94
C ARG A 25 10.83 -3.88 1.54
N GLU A 26 11.63 -3.05 2.20
CA GLU A 26 11.20 -1.72 2.61
C GLU A 26 11.18 -0.78 1.42
N LEU A 27 10.06 -0.11 1.18
CA LEU A 27 9.87 0.86 0.11
C LEU A 27 9.61 2.25 0.66
N GLN A 28 10.02 3.23 -0.13
CA GLN A 28 9.61 4.62 -0.02
C GLN A 28 8.64 4.96 -1.16
N TRP A 29 7.86 6.02 -1.01
CA TRP A 29 6.91 6.45 -2.03
C TRP A 29 7.57 6.77 -3.37
N SER A 30 8.81 7.24 -3.37
CA SER A 30 9.61 7.45 -4.59
C SER A 30 9.91 6.16 -5.36
N ASP A 31 9.95 5.01 -4.68
CA ASP A 31 10.22 3.73 -5.33
C ASP A 31 9.05 3.23 -6.18
N LEU A 32 7.85 3.79 -5.99
CA LEU A 32 6.65 3.49 -6.74
C LEU A 32 6.56 4.30 -8.06
N ILE A 33 7.50 5.21 -8.30
CA ILE A 33 7.55 6.05 -9.49
C ILE A 33 8.58 5.48 -10.46
N PRO A 34 8.21 5.16 -11.71
CA PRO A 34 9.18 4.68 -12.69
C PRO A 34 10.27 5.69 -12.97
N PRO A 35 11.51 5.25 -13.26
CA PRO A 35 12.59 6.14 -13.67
C PRO A 35 12.20 7.02 -14.86
N GLY A 36 12.39 8.33 -14.74
CA GLY A 36 12.06 9.31 -15.79
C GLY A 36 10.61 9.80 -15.80
N ALA A 37 9.74 9.26 -14.96
CA ALA A 37 8.42 9.87 -14.74
C ALA A 37 8.57 11.18 -13.94
N PRO A 38 7.68 12.17 -14.17
CA PRO A 38 7.71 13.41 -13.40
C PRO A 38 7.45 13.11 -11.92
N PRO A 39 8.14 13.81 -11.00
CA PRO A 39 7.85 13.68 -9.58
C PRO A 39 6.41 14.15 -9.28
N PRO A 40 5.76 13.58 -8.25
CA PRO A 40 4.46 14.07 -7.83
C PRO A 40 4.58 15.54 -7.40
N PRO A 41 3.56 16.35 -7.63
CA PRO A 41 3.55 17.72 -7.13
C PRO A 41 3.61 17.69 -5.59
N PRO A 42 4.26 18.69 -4.96
CA PRO A 42 4.34 18.75 -3.51
C PRO A 42 2.94 18.84 -2.91
N PRO A 43 2.71 18.24 -1.72
CA PRO A 43 1.47 18.43 -0.98
C PRO A 43 1.21 19.93 -0.76
N VAL A 44 -0.02 20.36 -0.99
CA VAL A 44 -0.39 21.74 -0.67
C VAL A 44 -0.34 21.91 0.84
N ALA A 45 0.49 22.83 1.34
CA ALA A 45 0.61 23.08 2.76
C ALA A 45 -0.69 23.76 3.28
N LEU A 46 -1.47 23.02 4.06
CA LEU A 46 -2.72 23.50 4.68
C LEU A 46 -2.49 24.52 5.83
N HIS A 47 -1.22 24.90 6.08
CA HIS A 47 -0.87 25.75 7.25
C HIS A 47 -0.66 27.23 6.91
N ASP A 48 -0.91 27.63 5.69
CA ASP A 48 -0.90 29.06 5.35
C ASP A 48 -2.25 29.67 5.70
N LEU A 49 -2.30 30.33 6.85
CA LEU A 49 -3.50 31.00 7.34
C LEU A 49 -3.98 32.13 6.39
N SER A 50 -3.13 32.60 5.47
CA SER A 50 -3.54 33.54 4.43
C SER A 50 -4.43 32.91 3.35
N GLN A 51 -4.40 31.58 3.25
CA GLN A 51 -5.23 30.80 2.33
C GLN A 51 -6.45 30.16 3.00
N LEU A 52 -6.71 30.48 4.27
CA LEU A 52 -7.83 29.89 5.02
C LEU A 52 -9.18 30.19 4.36
N ALA A 53 -9.35 31.37 3.76
CA ALA A 53 -10.57 31.73 3.05
C ALA A 53 -10.75 30.86 1.80
N ASP A 54 -9.67 30.64 1.04
CA ASP A 54 -9.68 29.81 -0.17
C ASP A 54 -9.90 28.33 0.20
N ALA A 55 -9.34 27.87 1.33
CA ALA A 55 -9.56 26.51 1.85
C ALA A 55 -11.02 26.27 2.26
N LEU A 56 -11.66 27.25 2.93
CA LEU A 56 -13.08 27.16 3.29
C LEU A 56 -14.01 27.20 2.07
N GLU A 57 -13.65 27.96 1.03
CA GLU A 57 -14.38 27.93 -0.23
C GLU A 57 -14.19 26.59 -0.96
N ALA A 58 -13.00 25.98 -0.90
CA ALA A 58 -12.72 24.68 -1.49
C ALA A 58 -13.48 23.54 -0.78
N GLU A 59 -13.69 23.61 0.53
CA GLU A 59 -14.52 22.65 1.29
C GLU A 59 -16.01 22.70 0.86
N ALA A 60 -16.50 23.85 0.39
CA ALA A 60 -17.85 24.01 -0.14
C ALA A 60 -17.95 23.72 -1.64
N GLY A 61 -16.81 23.51 -2.31
CA GLY A 61 -16.70 23.26 -3.73
C GLY A 61 -16.88 21.78 -4.11
N PRO A 62 -16.88 21.46 -5.42
CA PRO A 62 -16.81 20.07 -5.86
C PRO A 62 -15.49 19.44 -5.41
N ALA A 63 -15.53 18.11 -5.13
CA ALA A 63 -14.34 17.36 -4.74
C ALA A 63 -13.17 17.63 -5.71
N ALA A 64 -11.99 17.89 -5.16
CA ALA A 64 -10.82 18.18 -5.96
C ALA A 64 -10.46 16.99 -6.85
N MET A 65 -10.20 17.27 -8.13
CA MET A 65 -9.86 16.23 -9.10
C MET A 65 -8.49 15.61 -8.79
N GLN A 66 -8.41 14.29 -8.91
CA GLN A 66 -7.15 13.57 -8.77
C GLN A 66 -6.14 14.01 -9.82
N GLN A 67 -4.90 14.18 -9.39
CA GLN A 67 -3.78 14.44 -10.28
C GLN A 67 -3.31 13.13 -10.92
N SER A 68 -3.23 13.09 -12.24
CA SER A 68 -2.73 11.93 -12.99
C SER A 68 -3.36 10.59 -12.53
N PRO A 69 -4.66 10.37 -12.77
CA PRO A 69 -5.36 9.14 -12.35
C PRO A 69 -4.84 7.87 -13.08
N ALA A 70 -4.07 8.02 -14.14
CA ALA A 70 -3.40 6.96 -14.89
C ALA A 70 -1.88 7.17 -14.91
N ALA A 71 -1.30 7.46 -13.74
CA ALA A 71 0.15 7.61 -13.61
C ALA A 71 0.87 6.28 -13.87
N PRO A 72 2.06 6.29 -14.51
CA PRO A 72 2.81 5.08 -14.77
C PRO A 72 3.29 4.42 -13.48
N VAL A 73 3.33 3.09 -13.46
CA VAL A 73 3.69 2.24 -12.32
C VAL A 73 5.01 1.50 -12.54
N VAL A 74 5.60 0.94 -11.49
CA VAL A 74 6.83 0.13 -11.55
C VAL A 74 6.45 -1.34 -11.61
N GLU A 75 6.39 -1.90 -12.83
CA GLU A 75 6.00 -3.29 -13.09
C GLU A 75 6.84 -4.32 -12.31
N ALA A 76 8.10 -4.02 -12.01
CA ALA A 76 8.99 -4.90 -11.26
C ALA A 76 8.59 -5.08 -9.77
N LEU A 77 7.61 -4.33 -9.29
CA LEU A 77 7.07 -4.45 -7.93
C LEU A 77 5.88 -5.42 -7.86
N ASP A 78 5.42 -5.96 -9.00
CA ASP A 78 4.31 -6.89 -9.01
C ASP A 78 4.63 -8.16 -8.21
N ASP A 79 3.73 -8.54 -7.31
CA ASP A 79 3.80 -9.68 -6.39
C ASP A 79 5.04 -9.70 -5.46
N VAL A 80 5.65 -8.53 -5.21
CA VAL A 80 6.77 -8.39 -4.29
C VAL A 80 6.27 -8.18 -2.87
N GLN A 81 6.83 -8.92 -1.90
CA GLN A 81 6.59 -8.69 -0.47
C GLN A 81 7.29 -7.41 -0.02
N VAL A 82 6.47 -6.44 0.37
CA VAL A 82 6.97 -5.10 0.73
C VAL A 82 6.42 -4.63 2.07
N LYS A 83 7.07 -3.62 2.65
CA LYS A 83 6.47 -2.74 3.65
C LYS A 83 6.60 -1.29 3.19
N LEU A 84 5.53 -0.54 3.34
CA LEU A 84 5.43 0.85 2.91
C LEU A 84 4.82 1.70 4.03
N PRO A 85 5.42 2.85 4.38
CA PRO A 85 4.86 3.73 5.40
C PRO A 85 3.83 4.68 4.77
N GLY A 86 2.73 4.98 5.49
CA GLY A 86 1.75 5.93 4.98
C GLY A 86 0.58 6.16 5.92
N TYR A 87 -0.32 7.01 5.47
CA TYR A 87 -1.57 7.33 6.16
C TYR A 87 -2.72 6.56 5.55
N ILE A 88 -3.65 6.14 6.38
CA ILE A 88 -4.82 5.37 5.99
C ILE A 88 -6.00 6.29 5.74
N VAL A 89 -6.59 6.20 4.56
CA VAL A 89 -7.86 6.82 4.19
C VAL A 89 -8.92 5.72 4.11
N PRO A 90 -9.89 5.66 5.02
CA PRO A 90 -10.84 4.58 5.10
C PRO A 90 -11.79 4.57 3.90
N LEU A 91 -12.08 3.38 3.36
CA LEU A 91 -13.11 3.13 2.35
C LEU A 91 -14.25 2.30 2.93
N ASP A 92 -13.92 1.25 3.69
CA ASP A 92 -14.93 0.39 4.32
C ASP A 92 -14.51 -0.04 5.73
N MET A 93 -15.51 -0.35 6.55
CA MET A 93 -15.32 -0.72 7.96
C MET A 93 -16.13 -1.96 8.32
N SER A 94 -15.57 -2.76 9.23
CA SER A 94 -16.29 -3.87 9.85
C SER A 94 -17.35 -3.38 10.84
N GLU A 95 -18.26 -4.29 11.25
CA GLU A 95 -19.27 -4.02 12.27
C GLU A 95 -18.66 -3.61 13.62
N GLU A 96 -17.42 -4.01 13.90
CA GLU A 96 -16.66 -3.66 15.10
C GLU A 96 -15.95 -2.29 15.00
N GLY A 97 -16.18 -1.53 13.93
CA GLY A 97 -15.58 -0.20 13.72
C GLY A 97 -14.07 -0.25 13.37
N ARG A 98 -13.63 -1.30 12.71
CA ARG A 98 -12.27 -1.41 12.18
C ARG A 98 -12.27 -1.17 10.68
N VAL A 99 -11.36 -0.35 10.21
CA VAL A 99 -11.14 -0.09 8.78
C VAL A 99 -10.49 -1.32 8.16
N THR A 100 -11.20 -1.98 7.24
CA THR A 100 -10.77 -3.21 6.57
C THR A 100 -10.42 -3.01 5.10
N GLU A 101 -10.89 -1.91 4.49
CA GLU A 101 -10.55 -1.48 3.15
C GLU A 101 -10.18 -0.01 3.17
N PHE A 102 -9.05 0.35 2.55
CA PHE A 102 -8.51 1.71 2.65
C PHE A 102 -7.57 2.05 1.50
N LEU A 103 -7.36 3.34 1.29
CA LEU A 103 -6.24 3.84 0.50
C LEU A 103 -5.07 4.15 1.44
N LEU A 104 -3.88 3.66 1.10
CA LEU A 104 -2.64 4.08 1.72
C LEU A 104 -2.03 5.20 0.89
N VAL A 105 -1.70 6.32 1.55
CA VAL A 105 -1.24 7.55 0.90
C VAL A 105 -0.01 8.14 1.61
N PRO A 106 0.83 8.94 0.91
CA PRO A 106 2.11 9.44 1.46
C PRO A 106 1.99 10.52 2.53
N TYR A 107 0.86 11.21 2.63
CA TYR A 107 0.71 12.33 3.58
C TYR A 107 -0.70 12.39 4.15
N PHE A 108 -0.81 12.96 5.34
CA PHE A 108 -2.08 13.13 6.05
C PHE A 108 -3.04 14.06 5.30
N GLY A 109 -4.31 13.70 5.26
CA GLY A 109 -5.38 14.49 4.64
C GLY A 109 -5.52 14.32 3.13
N ALA A 110 -4.65 13.53 2.47
CA ALA A 110 -4.82 13.19 1.06
C ALA A 110 -6.21 12.56 0.80
N CYS A 111 -6.80 12.84 -0.34
CA CYS A 111 -8.11 12.36 -0.79
C CYS A 111 -9.32 12.89 0.03
N ILE A 112 -9.10 13.57 1.15
CA ILE A 112 -10.19 14.10 2.01
C ILE A 112 -10.16 15.64 2.04
N HIS A 113 -9.01 16.22 2.39
CA HIS A 113 -8.86 17.67 2.57
C HIS A 113 -8.01 18.31 1.47
N VAL A 114 -7.24 17.52 0.76
CA VAL A 114 -6.41 17.95 -0.37
C VAL A 114 -6.63 17.01 -1.56
N PRO A 115 -6.37 17.47 -2.81
CA PRO A 115 -6.53 16.65 -3.98
C PRO A 115 -5.83 15.30 -3.84
N PRO A 116 -6.43 14.20 -4.33
CA PRO A 116 -5.77 12.92 -4.36
C PRO A 116 -4.43 12.99 -5.12
N PRO A 117 -3.37 12.35 -4.63
CA PRO A 117 -2.11 12.27 -5.34
C PRO A 117 -2.25 11.47 -6.64
N PRO A 118 -1.21 11.43 -7.51
CA PRO A 118 -1.18 10.56 -8.68
C PRO A 118 -1.45 9.10 -8.31
N SER A 119 -2.05 8.32 -9.21
CA SER A 119 -2.43 6.93 -8.91
C SER A 119 -1.25 6.04 -8.49
N ASN A 120 -0.04 6.30 -8.97
CA ASN A 120 1.18 5.60 -8.53
C ASN A 120 1.68 6.00 -7.13
N GLN A 121 0.99 6.92 -6.47
CA GLN A 121 1.21 7.33 -5.08
C GLN A 121 0.01 6.95 -4.20
N ILE A 122 -0.80 6.00 -4.64
CA ILE A 122 -1.91 5.42 -3.89
C ILE A 122 -1.85 3.91 -4.00
N VAL A 123 -1.95 3.23 -2.85
CA VAL A 123 -2.11 1.78 -2.76
C VAL A 123 -3.50 1.49 -2.20
N HIS A 124 -4.33 0.78 -2.95
CA HIS A 124 -5.61 0.27 -2.49
C HIS A 124 -5.37 -1.00 -1.68
N ALA A 125 -5.63 -0.95 -0.39
CA ALA A 125 -5.32 -2.04 0.51
C ALA A 125 -6.56 -2.62 1.18
N THR A 126 -6.54 -3.94 1.38
CA THR A 126 -7.50 -4.68 2.19
C THR A 126 -6.79 -5.38 3.35
N SER A 127 -7.46 -5.58 4.48
CA SER A 127 -6.90 -6.29 5.63
C SER A 127 -7.97 -6.95 6.47
N GLU A 128 -7.79 -8.23 6.78
CA GLU A 128 -8.62 -8.92 7.77
C GLU A 128 -8.37 -8.42 9.20
N LEU A 129 -7.16 -7.89 9.47
CA LEU A 129 -6.78 -7.36 10.80
C LEU A 129 -7.53 -6.06 11.11
N GLY A 130 -7.70 -5.21 10.11
CA GLY A 130 -8.29 -3.89 10.19
C GLY A 130 -7.56 -2.94 11.16
N VAL A 131 -7.84 -1.66 11.08
CA VAL A 131 -7.28 -0.60 11.94
C VAL A 131 -8.41 0.14 12.64
N LYS A 132 -8.23 0.49 13.93
CA LYS A 132 -9.23 1.27 14.65
C LYS A 132 -9.27 2.70 14.12
N VAL A 133 -10.48 3.23 13.90
CA VAL A 133 -10.70 4.59 13.38
C VAL A 133 -9.98 5.65 14.21
N GLU A 134 -9.95 5.49 15.54
CA GLU A 134 -9.33 6.46 16.44
C GLU A 134 -7.80 6.57 16.27
N GLN A 135 -7.20 5.66 15.51
CA GLN A 135 -5.75 5.59 15.29
C GLN A 135 -5.32 6.21 13.95
N LEU A 136 -6.25 6.60 13.08
CA LEU A 136 -5.98 7.04 11.69
C LEU A 136 -5.24 8.38 11.58
N TYR A 137 -5.10 9.13 12.66
CA TYR A 137 -4.38 10.40 12.67
C TYR A 137 -2.86 10.28 12.57
N GLN A 138 -2.33 9.05 12.64
CA GLN A 138 -0.90 8.76 12.64
C GLN A 138 -0.54 7.83 11.46
N PRO A 139 0.73 7.83 11.01
CA PRO A 139 1.17 6.95 9.94
C PRO A 139 1.38 5.51 10.43
N PHE A 140 1.27 4.58 9.49
CA PHE A 140 1.46 3.14 9.70
C PHE A 140 2.47 2.57 8.73
N TRP A 141 3.16 1.53 9.16
CA TRP A 141 3.75 0.54 8.28
C TRP A 141 2.69 -0.45 7.85
N ILE A 142 2.52 -0.63 6.54
CA ILE A 142 1.67 -1.67 5.96
C ILE A 142 2.58 -2.66 5.24
N GLU A 143 2.44 -3.94 5.57
CA GLU A 143 3.27 -5.03 5.02
C GLU A 143 2.39 -6.05 4.33
N GLY A 144 2.75 -6.44 3.09
CA GLY A 144 2.06 -7.43 2.30
C GLY A 144 2.60 -7.52 0.87
N PRO A 145 2.05 -8.42 0.04
CA PRO A 145 2.37 -8.48 -1.38
C PRO A 145 1.80 -7.26 -2.10
N LEU A 146 2.67 -6.49 -2.76
CA LEU A 146 2.27 -5.39 -3.61
C LEU A 146 1.95 -5.93 -5.00
N ARG A 147 0.82 -5.51 -5.57
CA ARG A 147 0.41 -5.87 -6.92
C ARG A 147 0.30 -4.65 -7.81
N VAL A 148 0.78 -4.76 -9.02
CA VAL A 148 0.59 -3.76 -10.07
C VAL A 148 -0.78 -4.00 -10.69
N GLU A 149 -1.77 -3.46 -10.03
CA GLU A 149 -3.17 -3.59 -10.41
C GLU A 149 -3.90 -2.28 -10.15
N HIS A 150 -4.52 -1.74 -11.19
CA HIS A 150 -5.33 -0.54 -11.09
C HIS A 150 -6.61 -0.81 -10.29
N ALA A 151 -6.91 0.05 -9.34
CA ALA A 151 -8.12 -0.02 -8.55
C ALA A 151 -8.80 1.35 -8.48
N SER A 152 -10.13 1.34 -8.69
CA SER A 152 -10.97 2.52 -8.59
C SER A 152 -11.75 2.53 -7.29
N SER A 153 -11.86 3.68 -6.65
CA SER A 153 -12.70 3.91 -5.49
C SER A 153 -13.51 5.21 -5.65
N GLU A 154 -14.42 5.50 -4.73
CA GLU A 154 -15.16 6.76 -4.74
C GLU A 154 -14.26 7.98 -4.50
N LEU A 155 -13.08 7.79 -3.92
CA LEU A 155 -12.16 8.87 -3.55
C LEU A 155 -11.05 9.09 -4.58
N ALA A 156 -10.51 8.01 -5.17
CA ALA A 156 -9.38 8.10 -6.10
C ALA A 156 -9.12 6.78 -6.85
N GLU A 157 -8.33 6.91 -7.92
CA GLU A 157 -7.73 5.80 -8.65
C GLU A 157 -6.38 5.44 -8.03
N ALA A 158 -6.14 4.17 -7.77
CA ALA A 158 -4.88 3.63 -7.27
C ALA A 158 -4.17 2.83 -8.36
N GLY A 159 -2.85 2.97 -8.46
CA GLY A 159 -2.03 2.21 -9.40
C GLY A 159 -1.57 0.86 -8.85
N TYR A 160 -1.73 0.66 -7.55
CA TYR A 160 -1.30 -0.54 -6.84
C TYR A 160 -2.37 -1.06 -5.91
N ARG A 161 -2.34 -2.38 -5.66
CA ARG A 161 -3.15 -3.06 -4.64
C ARG A 161 -2.26 -3.79 -3.64
N MET A 162 -2.78 -4.04 -2.43
CA MET A 162 -2.10 -4.81 -1.41
C MET A 162 -3.10 -5.55 -0.50
N ASP A 163 -2.84 -6.83 -0.24
CA ASP A 163 -3.46 -7.56 0.86
C ASP A 163 -2.59 -7.37 2.10
N ALA A 164 -2.97 -6.46 2.99
CA ALA A 164 -2.17 -6.09 4.14
C ALA A 164 -2.14 -7.22 5.20
N GLN A 165 -0.99 -7.87 5.33
CA GLN A 165 -0.75 -8.98 6.24
C GLN A 165 -0.34 -8.50 7.63
N LYS A 166 0.36 -7.34 7.72
CA LYS A 166 0.72 -6.68 8.98
C LYS A 166 0.47 -5.18 8.88
N ILE A 167 0.00 -4.62 9.98
CA ILE A 167 -0.26 -3.19 10.14
C ILE A 167 0.25 -2.80 11.52
N TYR A 168 1.19 -1.86 11.59
CA TYR A 168 1.76 -1.38 12.85
C TYR A 168 2.18 0.08 12.74
N PHE A 169 2.35 0.75 13.87
CA PHE A 169 2.67 2.18 13.86
C PHE A 169 4.03 2.48 13.24
N TYR A 170 4.06 3.55 12.46
CA TYR A 170 5.29 4.16 12.00
C TYR A 170 5.77 5.13 13.09
N GLU A 171 6.86 4.79 13.76
CA GLU A 171 7.47 5.68 14.76
C GLU A 171 8.30 6.72 14.02
N LEU A 172 7.96 8.00 14.24
CA LEU A 172 8.77 9.13 13.75
C LEU A 172 9.90 9.34 14.76
N ASP A 173 11.14 9.05 14.36
CA ASP A 173 12.35 9.32 15.14
C ASP A 173 12.64 10.82 15.25
#